data_d39b1575febff18a1f6683265ca479a7
#
_entry.id   d39b1575febff18a1f6683265ca479a7
#
_cell.length_a   1.000
_cell.length_b   1.000
_cell.length_c   1.000
_cell.angle_alpha   90.00
_cell.angle_beta   90.00
_cell.angle_gamma   90.00
#
_symmetry.space_group_name_H-M   'P 1'
#
loop_
_entity.id
_entity.type
_entity.pdbx_description
1 polymer ?
#
loop_
_entity_poly.entity_id
_entity_poly.type
_entity_poly.pdbx_seq_one_letter_code
_entity_poly.pdbx_strand_id
1 'polypeptide(L)'
;VTFSTTTTCYQRQKGFEDEIAANYPDIEIVQSKDVEKATSDYSQPIMVDFINANPDITGVFCINDPTARGAIAAIKEAGLTDKIKVVSVDGSDEGKGFIRSGEMVASAAQQPELIGQKVTEAAYKLIAGEAVEADDIIEMYIIDASNVDKEAE
;
A
#
# COMPACT_ATOMS: atom_id res chain seq x y z
N VAL A 1 4.40 7.05 4.45
CA VAL A 1 3.96 6.62 5.81
C VAL A 1 4.11 5.11 5.91
N THR A 2 4.93 4.66 6.82
CA THR A 2 5.42 3.27 6.89
C THR A 2 5.07 2.60 8.22
N PHE A 3 5.32 1.29 8.31
CA PHE A 3 5.14 0.48 9.51
C PHE A 3 6.12 -0.69 9.46
N SER A 4 7.39 -0.42 9.78
CA SER A 4 8.49 -1.37 9.58
C SER A 4 8.59 -2.50 10.63
N THR A 5 7.71 -2.54 11.62
CA THR A 5 7.75 -3.52 12.72
C THR A 5 7.39 -4.95 12.31
N THR A 6 6.77 -5.14 11.15
CA THR A 6 6.50 -6.47 10.58
C THR A 6 7.35 -6.69 9.32
N THR A 7 7.79 -7.94 9.11
CA THR A 7 8.61 -8.30 7.94
C THR A 7 7.93 -7.89 6.62
N THR A 8 6.63 -8.16 6.48
CA THR A 8 5.87 -7.84 5.27
C THR A 8 5.84 -6.35 5.00
N CYS A 9 5.57 -5.52 6.02
CA CYS A 9 5.53 -4.08 5.86
C CYS A 9 6.93 -3.50 5.60
N TYR A 10 7.96 -4.02 6.27
CA TYR A 10 9.34 -3.65 5.96
C TYR A 10 9.71 -3.95 4.50
N GLN A 11 9.34 -5.13 3.99
CA GLN A 11 9.61 -5.51 2.60
C GLN A 11 8.86 -4.61 1.60
N ARG A 12 7.61 -4.19 1.89
CA ARG A 12 6.88 -3.22 1.06
C ARG A 12 7.59 -1.88 0.99
N GLN A 13 8.01 -1.36 2.14
CA GLN A 13 8.77 -0.10 2.20
C GLN A 13 10.09 -0.23 1.43
N LYS A 14 10.86 -1.28 1.72
CA LYS A 14 12.15 -1.50 1.06
C LYS A 14 12.00 -1.63 -0.45
N GLY A 15 11.01 -2.38 -0.94
CA GLY A 15 10.75 -2.51 -2.37
C GLY A 15 10.43 -1.17 -3.03
N PHE A 16 9.64 -0.32 -2.38
CA PHE A 16 9.35 1.03 -2.86
C PHE A 16 10.62 1.90 -2.92
N GLU A 17 11.42 1.91 -1.87
CA GLU A 17 12.65 2.69 -1.79
C GLU A 17 13.71 2.22 -2.79
N ASP A 18 13.91 0.89 -2.92
CA ASP A 18 14.85 0.28 -3.85
C ASP A 18 14.45 0.59 -5.31
N GLU A 19 13.16 0.51 -5.65
CA GLU A 19 12.67 0.78 -7.00
C GLU A 19 12.87 2.24 -7.39
N ILE A 20 12.57 3.18 -6.49
CA ILE A 20 12.84 4.61 -6.72
C ILE A 20 14.34 4.84 -6.94
N ALA A 21 15.17 4.29 -6.06
CA ALA A 21 16.62 4.48 -6.15
C ALA A 21 17.22 3.90 -7.45
N ALA A 22 16.67 2.79 -7.95
CA ALA A 22 17.19 2.11 -9.13
C ALA A 22 16.70 2.74 -10.45
N ASN A 23 15.42 3.16 -10.51
CA ASN A 23 14.76 3.44 -11.78
C ASN A 23 14.18 4.86 -11.90
N TYR A 24 14.08 5.60 -10.80
CA TYR A 24 13.47 6.94 -10.76
C TYR A 24 14.34 7.97 -10.04
N PRO A 25 15.56 8.28 -10.55
CA PRO A 25 16.54 9.15 -9.87
C PRO A 25 16.06 10.60 -9.68
N ASP A 26 15.04 11.02 -10.40
CA ASP A 26 14.43 12.35 -10.25
C ASP A 26 13.40 12.43 -9.11
N ILE A 27 13.07 11.29 -8.48
CA ILE A 27 12.18 11.24 -7.31
C ILE A 27 13.01 11.24 -6.04
N GLU A 28 12.83 12.27 -5.23
CA GLU A 28 13.46 12.37 -3.90
C GLU A 28 12.49 11.93 -2.81
N ILE A 29 12.91 10.99 -1.97
CA ILE A 29 12.17 10.64 -0.74
C ILE A 29 12.57 11.60 0.36
N VAL A 30 11.83 12.70 0.49
CA VAL A 30 12.16 13.80 1.42
C VAL A 30 11.91 13.44 2.89
N GLN A 31 11.01 12.50 3.17
CA GLN A 31 10.70 12.09 4.54
C GLN A 31 10.05 10.71 4.60
N SER A 32 10.41 9.93 5.62
CA SER A 32 9.78 8.66 5.97
C SER A 32 9.53 8.62 7.49
N LYS A 33 8.39 8.07 7.91
CA LYS A 33 8.06 7.89 9.33
C LYS A 33 7.14 6.70 9.52
N ASP A 34 7.50 5.85 10.47
CA ASP A 34 6.66 4.75 10.92
C ASP A 34 5.51 5.26 11.77
N VAL A 35 4.34 4.67 11.56
CA VAL A 35 3.20 4.80 12.45
C VAL A 35 3.31 3.81 13.61
N GLU A 36 2.75 4.15 14.77
CA GLU A 36 2.68 3.22 15.90
C GLU A 36 1.74 2.03 15.61
N LYS A 37 0.65 2.31 14.87
CA LYS A 37 -0.27 1.31 14.33
C LYS A 37 -0.61 1.67 12.89
N ALA A 38 -0.70 0.66 12.03
CA ALA A 38 -0.98 0.85 10.60
C ALA A 38 -2.47 1.18 10.34
N THR A 39 -2.97 2.24 10.95
CA THR A 39 -4.36 2.73 10.87
C THR A 39 -4.41 4.23 10.58
N SER A 40 -5.60 4.72 10.18
CA SER A 40 -5.81 6.12 9.80
C SER A 40 -5.53 7.10 10.91
N ASP A 41 -5.90 6.79 12.16
CA ASP A 41 -5.77 7.68 13.30
C ASP A 41 -4.30 8.01 13.61
N TYR A 42 -3.39 7.07 13.28
CA TYR A 42 -1.95 7.26 13.45
C TYR A 42 -1.28 7.86 12.21
N SER A 43 -1.83 7.66 11.02
CA SER A 43 -1.24 8.17 9.78
C SER A 43 -1.65 9.61 9.46
N GLN A 44 -2.87 10.04 9.81
CA GLN A 44 -3.35 11.39 9.54
C GLN A 44 -2.45 12.48 10.16
N PRO A 45 -2.10 12.47 11.47
CA PRO A 45 -1.22 13.47 12.04
C PRO A 45 0.19 13.45 11.42
N ILE A 46 0.71 12.27 11.06
CA ILE A 46 1.99 12.17 10.37
C ILE A 46 1.95 12.85 9.00
N MET A 47 0.86 12.68 8.26
CA MET A 47 0.73 13.35 6.96
C MET A 47 0.59 14.87 7.11
N VAL A 48 -0.09 15.36 8.15
CA VAL A 48 -0.10 16.81 8.49
C VAL A 48 1.31 17.32 8.74
N ASP A 49 2.12 16.59 9.52
CA ASP A 49 3.52 16.94 9.77
C ASP A 49 4.33 16.96 8.46
N PHE A 50 4.11 15.98 7.56
CA PHE A 50 4.81 15.91 6.26
C PHE A 50 4.47 17.10 5.36
N ILE A 51 3.20 17.48 5.26
CA ILE A 51 2.74 18.64 4.48
C ILE A 51 3.36 19.93 5.02
N ASN A 52 3.39 20.09 6.34
CA ASN A 52 3.94 21.28 6.97
C ASN A 52 5.47 21.39 6.82
N ALA A 53 6.18 20.26 6.91
CA ALA A 53 7.63 20.23 6.80
C ALA A 53 8.11 20.31 5.34
N ASN A 54 7.31 19.85 4.37
CA ASN A 54 7.66 19.75 2.96
C ASN A 54 6.53 20.33 2.10
N PRO A 55 6.39 21.65 1.99
CA PRO A 55 5.27 22.29 1.28
C PRO A 55 5.23 21.95 -0.22
N ASP A 56 6.33 21.46 -0.78
CA ASP A 56 6.44 21.07 -2.20
C ASP A 56 6.25 19.58 -2.45
N ILE A 57 5.88 18.79 -1.44
CA ILE A 57 5.60 17.36 -1.60
C ILE A 57 4.51 17.12 -2.67
N THR A 58 4.76 16.16 -3.54
CA THR A 58 3.87 15.82 -4.66
C THR A 58 3.30 14.40 -4.61
N GLY A 59 3.84 13.55 -3.74
CA GLY A 59 3.40 12.17 -3.61
C GLY A 59 3.61 11.61 -2.22
N VAL A 60 2.84 10.59 -1.86
CA VAL A 60 3.01 9.81 -0.65
C VAL A 60 2.76 8.33 -0.91
N PHE A 61 3.68 7.50 -0.45
CA PHE A 61 3.50 6.06 -0.33
C PHE A 61 2.96 5.75 1.06
N CYS A 62 1.87 4.98 1.11
CA CYS A 62 1.27 4.46 2.33
C CYS A 62 1.40 2.95 2.38
N ILE A 63 1.80 2.42 3.53
CA ILE A 63 2.13 1.01 3.69
C ILE A 63 0.93 0.07 3.47
N ASN A 64 -0.28 0.59 3.65
CA ASN A 64 -1.55 -0.10 3.43
C ASN A 64 -2.70 0.89 3.24
N ASP A 65 -3.86 0.42 2.79
CA ASP A 65 -5.05 1.27 2.56
C ASP A 65 -5.57 1.97 3.84
N PRO A 66 -5.56 1.36 5.04
CA PRO A 66 -5.91 2.10 6.26
C PRO A 66 -5.00 3.29 6.56
N THR A 67 -3.70 3.22 6.30
CA THR A 67 -2.81 4.39 6.43
C THR A 67 -3.02 5.40 5.30
N ALA A 68 -3.35 4.94 4.09
CA ALA A 68 -3.72 5.83 2.99
C ALA A 68 -4.97 6.65 3.31
N ARG A 69 -5.98 6.06 3.96
CA ARG A 69 -7.17 6.79 4.42
C ARG A 69 -6.82 8.00 5.28
N GLY A 70 -5.92 7.82 6.25
CA GLY A 70 -5.49 8.92 7.11
C GLY A 70 -4.69 9.99 6.35
N ALA A 71 -3.79 9.57 5.45
CA ALA A 71 -3.05 10.50 4.60
C ALA A 71 -3.99 11.29 3.67
N ILE A 72 -4.96 10.64 3.03
CA ILE A 72 -5.98 11.27 2.17
C ILE A 72 -6.79 12.29 2.97
N ALA A 73 -7.21 11.97 4.19
CA ALA A 73 -7.95 12.89 5.04
C ALA A 73 -7.16 14.18 5.29
N ALA A 74 -5.88 14.07 5.68
CA ALA A 74 -5.00 15.22 5.90
C ALA A 74 -4.77 16.05 4.63
N ILE A 75 -4.55 15.40 3.48
CA ILE A 75 -4.37 16.04 2.18
C ILE A 75 -5.62 16.82 1.77
N LYS A 76 -6.79 16.23 2.00
CA LYS A 76 -8.10 16.83 1.69
C LYS A 76 -8.39 18.04 2.59
N GLU A 77 -8.13 17.93 3.90
CA GLU A 77 -8.26 19.04 4.85
C GLU A 77 -7.34 20.21 4.51
N ALA A 78 -6.15 19.92 3.97
CA ALA A 78 -5.22 20.93 3.48
C ALA A 78 -5.57 21.50 2.09
N GLY A 79 -6.57 20.97 1.39
CA GLY A 79 -6.94 21.38 0.03
C GLY A 79 -5.91 21.00 -1.04
N LEU A 80 -5.15 19.91 -0.83
CA LEU A 80 -4.01 19.51 -1.68
C LEU A 80 -4.26 18.23 -2.50
N THR A 81 -5.51 17.79 -2.65
CA THR A 81 -5.88 16.54 -3.35
C THR A 81 -5.36 16.49 -4.79
N ASP A 82 -5.40 17.61 -5.50
CA ASP A 82 -4.89 17.69 -6.87
C ASP A 82 -3.36 17.66 -6.95
N LYS A 83 -2.68 18.11 -5.90
CA LYS A 83 -1.23 18.25 -5.84
C LYS A 83 -0.54 16.98 -5.37
N ILE A 84 -1.02 16.34 -4.29
CA ILE A 84 -0.34 15.22 -3.65
C ILE A 84 -1.01 13.90 -4.11
N LYS A 85 -0.23 13.07 -4.79
CA LYS A 85 -0.67 11.77 -5.28
C LYS A 85 -0.42 10.69 -4.24
N VAL A 86 -1.44 9.89 -3.95
CA VAL A 86 -1.38 8.81 -2.95
C VAL A 86 -1.29 7.46 -3.66
N VAL A 87 -0.38 6.61 -3.22
CA VAL A 87 -0.30 5.20 -3.61
C VAL A 87 -0.23 4.33 -2.36
N SER A 88 -0.74 3.10 -2.44
CA SER A 88 -0.95 2.23 -1.30
C SER A 88 -0.79 0.75 -1.63
N VAL A 89 -0.98 -0.10 -0.65
CA VAL A 89 -1.03 -1.56 -0.77
C VAL A 89 -2.30 -2.06 -0.08
N ASP A 90 -2.85 -3.12 -0.53
CA ASP A 90 -3.91 -4.05 -0.13
C ASP A 90 -4.94 -4.25 -1.24
N GLY A 91 -5.39 -3.18 -1.94
CA GLY A 91 -6.46 -3.25 -2.94
C GLY A 91 -7.84 -3.51 -2.31
N SER A 92 -8.06 -3.00 -1.10
CA SER A 92 -9.33 -3.15 -0.38
C SER A 92 -10.49 -2.42 -1.07
N ASP A 93 -11.73 -2.73 -0.70
CA ASP A 93 -12.91 -2.02 -1.24
C ASP A 93 -12.87 -0.52 -0.91
N GLU A 94 -12.33 -0.15 0.26
CA GLU A 94 -12.11 1.25 0.62
C GLU A 94 -11.05 1.88 -0.28
N GLY A 95 -9.91 1.21 -0.51
CA GLY A 95 -8.86 1.65 -1.44
C GLY A 95 -9.40 1.85 -2.86
N LYS A 96 -10.17 0.89 -3.36
CA LYS A 96 -10.89 1.02 -4.65
C LYS A 96 -11.81 2.23 -4.68
N GLY A 97 -12.50 2.53 -3.56
CA GLY A 97 -13.32 3.74 -3.40
C GLY A 97 -12.52 5.03 -3.60
N PHE A 98 -11.34 5.13 -2.99
CA PHE A 98 -10.43 6.27 -3.16
C PHE A 98 -9.87 6.40 -4.58
N ILE A 99 -9.62 5.27 -5.26
CA ILE A 99 -9.20 5.30 -6.67
C ILE A 99 -10.34 5.83 -7.55
N ARG A 100 -11.59 5.36 -7.36
CA ARG A 100 -12.76 5.84 -8.12
C ARG A 100 -13.02 7.32 -7.92
N SER A 101 -12.80 7.83 -6.71
CA SER A 101 -12.97 9.26 -6.40
C SER A 101 -11.79 10.14 -6.85
N GLY A 102 -10.68 9.54 -7.33
CA GLY A 102 -9.48 10.25 -7.71
C GLY A 102 -8.60 10.71 -6.53
N GLU A 103 -8.94 10.31 -5.30
CA GLU A 103 -8.18 10.64 -4.09
C GLU A 103 -6.92 9.77 -3.92
N MET A 104 -6.87 8.61 -4.59
CA MET A 104 -5.72 7.72 -4.68
C MET A 104 -5.45 7.32 -6.12
N VAL A 105 -4.19 7.22 -6.50
CA VAL A 105 -3.78 6.88 -7.88
C VAL A 105 -3.84 5.38 -8.11
N ALA A 106 -3.29 4.60 -7.18
CA ALA A 106 -3.21 3.15 -7.31
C ALA A 106 -3.03 2.47 -5.96
N SER A 107 -3.42 1.20 -5.89
CA SER A 107 -3.11 0.28 -4.79
C SER A 107 -2.59 -1.05 -5.34
N ALA A 108 -1.51 -1.57 -4.75
CA ALA A 108 -1.01 -2.91 -5.05
C ALA A 108 -1.88 -3.94 -4.33
N ALA A 109 -2.74 -4.63 -5.08
CA ALA A 109 -3.74 -5.53 -4.53
C ALA A 109 -3.15 -6.89 -4.16
N GLN A 110 -3.51 -7.37 -2.99
CA GLN A 110 -3.29 -8.74 -2.55
C GLN A 110 -4.42 -9.64 -3.07
N GLN A 111 -4.17 -10.95 -3.08
CA GLN A 111 -5.15 -11.98 -3.46
C GLN A 111 -5.52 -12.85 -2.22
N PRO A 112 -6.29 -12.33 -1.25
CA PRO A 112 -6.54 -13.00 0.03
C PRO A 112 -7.28 -14.33 -0.13
N GLU A 113 -8.18 -14.45 -1.11
CA GLU A 113 -8.89 -15.69 -1.41
C GLU A 113 -7.92 -16.77 -1.89
N LEU A 114 -7.04 -16.44 -2.85
CA LEU A 114 -6.03 -17.36 -3.36
C LEU A 114 -5.02 -17.75 -2.26
N ILE A 115 -4.63 -16.80 -1.39
CA ILE A 115 -3.80 -17.09 -0.22
C ILE A 115 -4.49 -18.14 0.66
N GLY A 116 -5.78 -17.96 0.97
CA GLY A 116 -6.55 -18.92 1.76
C GLY A 116 -6.65 -20.30 1.13
N GLN A 117 -6.87 -20.36 -0.20
CA GLN A 117 -6.90 -21.62 -0.95
C GLN A 117 -5.55 -22.34 -0.89
N LYS A 118 -4.47 -21.64 -1.19
CA LYS A 118 -3.11 -22.21 -1.19
C LYS A 118 -2.68 -22.74 0.18
N VAL A 119 -2.97 -22.00 1.26
CA VAL A 119 -2.69 -22.47 2.62
C VAL A 119 -3.49 -23.73 2.95
N THR A 120 -4.76 -23.81 2.53
CA THR A 120 -5.60 -25.00 2.75
C THR A 120 -5.08 -26.20 1.98
N GLU A 121 -4.69 -26.02 0.70
CA GLU A 121 -4.09 -27.08 -0.12
C GLU A 121 -2.78 -27.60 0.50
N ALA A 122 -1.91 -26.68 0.93
CA ALA A 122 -0.64 -27.03 1.57
C ALA A 122 -0.88 -27.81 2.88
N ALA A 123 -1.82 -27.38 3.71
CA ALA A 123 -2.18 -28.08 4.94
C ALA A 123 -2.70 -29.52 4.66
N TYR A 124 -3.54 -29.68 3.65
CA TYR A 124 -4.06 -31.00 3.27
C TYR A 124 -2.95 -31.95 2.80
N LYS A 125 -2.05 -31.47 1.94
CA LYS A 125 -0.89 -32.25 1.46
C LYS A 125 0.00 -32.70 2.62
N LEU A 126 0.32 -31.78 3.55
CA LEU A 126 1.14 -32.09 4.74
C LEU A 126 0.47 -33.16 5.62
N ILE A 127 -0.84 -33.09 5.84
CA ILE A 127 -1.59 -34.11 6.61
C ILE A 127 -1.55 -35.47 5.90
N ALA A 128 -1.57 -35.47 4.55
CA ALA A 128 -1.46 -36.69 3.73
C ALA A 128 -0.01 -37.25 3.67
N GLY A 129 0.97 -36.57 4.22
CA GLY A 129 2.38 -36.95 4.16
C GLY A 129 3.05 -36.62 2.82
N GLU A 130 2.44 -35.74 2.03
CA GLU A 130 2.95 -35.27 0.75
C GLU A 130 3.87 -34.05 0.93
N ALA A 131 4.80 -33.87 0.00
CA ALA A 131 5.67 -32.70 0.00
C ALA A 131 4.90 -31.46 -0.47
N VAL A 132 5.20 -30.30 0.14
CA VAL A 132 4.76 -28.98 -0.31
C VAL A 132 5.97 -28.15 -0.75
N GLU A 133 5.77 -27.26 -1.69
CA GLU A 133 6.79 -26.30 -2.08
C GLU A 133 7.05 -25.31 -0.95
N ALA A 134 8.33 -24.97 -0.74
CA ALA A 134 8.71 -24.03 0.34
C ALA A 134 8.30 -22.58 0.02
N ASP A 135 8.29 -22.21 -1.27
CA ASP A 135 8.02 -20.86 -1.75
C ASP A 135 6.94 -20.90 -2.85
N ASP A 136 5.67 -20.84 -2.45
CA ASP A 136 4.55 -20.65 -3.39
C ASP A 136 4.20 -19.16 -3.41
N ILE A 137 4.80 -18.43 -4.37
CA ILE A 137 4.65 -16.97 -4.48
C ILE A 137 3.33 -16.64 -5.17
N ILE A 138 2.50 -15.85 -4.49
CA ILE A 138 1.27 -15.28 -5.04
C ILE A 138 1.58 -13.88 -5.54
N GLU A 139 1.41 -13.68 -6.84
CA GLU A 139 1.66 -12.37 -7.47
C GLU A 139 0.62 -11.33 -7.01
N MET A 140 1.07 -10.09 -6.86
CA MET A 140 0.21 -8.93 -6.64
C MET A 140 -0.08 -8.26 -7.99
N TYR A 141 -1.20 -7.56 -8.08
CA TYR A 141 -1.54 -6.75 -9.25
C TYR A 141 -1.87 -5.32 -8.85
N ILE A 142 -1.68 -4.39 -9.79
CA ILE A 142 -1.97 -2.97 -9.55
C ILE A 142 -3.43 -2.68 -9.90
N ILE A 143 -4.14 -2.06 -8.97
CA ILE A 143 -5.46 -1.47 -9.21
C ILE A 143 -5.25 0.04 -9.36
N ASP A 144 -5.76 0.58 -10.48
CA ASP A 144 -5.80 2.01 -10.78
C ASP A 144 -7.13 2.39 -11.45
N ALA A 145 -7.26 3.63 -11.90
CA ALA A 145 -8.48 4.13 -12.53
C ALA A 145 -8.88 3.38 -13.83
N SER A 146 -7.93 2.67 -14.48
CA SER A 146 -8.19 1.93 -15.74
C SER A 146 -8.84 0.56 -15.51
N ASN A 147 -8.72 0.02 -14.29
CA ASN A 147 -9.16 -1.34 -13.99
C ASN A 147 -9.96 -1.50 -12.69
N VAL A 148 -10.13 -0.44 -11.89
CA VAL A 148 -10.80 -0.48 -10.57
C VAL A 148 -12.24 -1.00 -10.61
N ASP A 149 -12.92 -0.90 -11.76
CA ASP A 149 -14.30 -1.38 -11.97
C ASP A 149 -14.35 -2.75 -12.68
N LYS A 150 -13.20 -3.35 -13.01
CA LYS A 150 -13.15 -4.70 -13.54
C LYS A 150 -13.20 -5.69 -12.37
N GLU A 151 -14.01 -6.74 -12.51
CA GLU A 151 -13.94 -7.87 -11.59
C GLU A 151 -12.55 -8.52 -11.71
N ALA A 152 -11.96 -8.91 -10.58
CA ALA A 152 -10.76 -9.73 -10.60
C ALA A 152 -11.14 -11.08 -11.21
N GLU A 153 -10.54 -11.41 -12.38
CA GLU A 153 -10.71 -12.72 -13.04
C GLU A 153 -10.02 -13.82 -12.25
#